data_fa91cbb84f3fca76804c5511928af4ae
#
_entry.id   fa91cbb84f3fca76804c5511928af4ae
#
_cell.length_a   1.000
_cell.length_b   1.000
_cell.length_c   1.000
_cell.angle_alpha   90.00
_cell.angle_beta   90.00
_cell.angle_gamma   90.00
#
_symmetry.space_group_name_H-M   'P 1'
#
loop_
_entity.id
_entity.type
_entity.pdbx_description
1 polymer ?
#
loop_
_entity_poly.entity_id
_entity_poly.type
_entity_poly.pdbx_seq_one_letter_code
_entity_poly.pdbx_strand_id
1 'polypeptide(L)'
;QRNQNGRVYPLKEIKRAVDEIDQRIRKGETVMGELDHPPELQINLDRVSHIIEDMWMDGNNGIGKLKLIETPMGNIATALMKAGAKLGVSSRGSGNVDDNGIVEGFECVTVDIVAQPSAPEAYPKPVYESLFNMRGGAVLHRTAAAVTHDKSAEKHLVKGIQSLIRELNLK
;
A
#
# COMPACT_ATOMS: atom_id res chain seq x y z
N GLN A 1 -7.41 -11.10 -14.06
CA GLN A 1 -8.46 -11.53 -13.13
C GLN A 1 -9.57 -10.48 -13.10
N ARG A 2 -10.83 -10.90 -12.96
CA ARG A 2 -11.98 -10.01 -12.86
C ARG A 2 -12.09 -9.48 -11.42
N ASN A 3 -12.22 -8.17 -11.25
CA ASN A 3 -12.42 -7.57 -9.93
C ASN A 3 -13.88 -7.70 -9.44
N GLN A 4 -14.16 -7.26 -8.20
CA GLN A 4 -15.51 -7.34 -7.62
C GLN A 4 -16.55 -6.50 -8.37
N ASN A 5 -16.12 -5.48 -9.11
CA ASN A 5 -16.99 -4.65 -9.96
C ASN A 5 -17.22 -5.25 -11.35
N GLY A 6 -16.83 -6.51 -11.58
CA GLY A 6 -16.96 -7.17 -12.87
C GLY A 6 -15.97 -6.70 -13.95
N ARG A 7 -14.99 -5.87 -13.62
CA ARG A 7 -14.02 -5.30 -14.56
C ARG A 7 -12.76 -6.13 -14.65
N VAL A 8 -12.16 -6.15 -15.84
CA VAL A 8 -10.86 -6.77 -16.13
C VAL A 8 -9.93 -5.69 -16.62
N TYR A 9 -8.82 -5.51 -15.92
CA TYR A 9 -7.75 -4.61 -16.35
C TYR A 9 -6.69 -5.43 -17.08
N PRO A 10 -6.53 -5.27 -18.40
CA PRO A 10 -5.43 -5.90 -19.13
C PRO A 10 -4.07 -5.48 -18.55
N LEU A 11 -3.08 -6.37 -18.64
CA LEU A 11 -1.75 -6.08 -18.09
C LEU A 11 -1.14 -4.79 -18.65
N LYS A 12 -1.39 -4.49 -19.92
CA LYS A 12 -0.96 -3.23 -20.57
C LYS A 12 -1.49 -1.98 -19.84
N GLU A 13 -2.75 -2.04 -19.36
CA GLU A 13 -3.38 -0.92 -18.65
C GLU A 13 -2.80 -0.76 -17.24
N ILE A 14 -2.57 -1.88 -16.54
CA ILE A 14 -1.94 -1.87 -15.21
C ILE A 14 -0.53 -1.30 -15.31
N LYS A 15 0.27 -1.79 -16.27
CA LYS A 15 1.63 -1.33 -16.50
C LYS A 15 1.67 0.17 -16.81
N ARG A 16 0.80 0.63 -17.71
CA ARG A 16 0.72 2.05 -18.05
C ARG A 16 0.38 2.91 -16.82
N ALA A 17 -0.62 2.51 -16.04
CA ALA A 17 -1.04 3.23 -14.83
C ALA A 17 0.11 3.31 -13.79
N VAL A 18 0.85 2.23 -13.59
CA VAL A 18 2.02 2.20 -12.70
C VAL A 18 3.13 3.12 -13.23
N ASP A 19 3.46 3.02 -14.53
CA ASP A 19 4.51 3.83 -15.16
C ASP A 19 4.15 5.32 -15.13
N GLU A 20 2.90 5.70 -15.33
CA GLU A 20 2.42 7.08 -15.27
C GLU A 20 2.56 7.67 -13.87
N ILE A 21 2.14 6.95 -12.83
CA ILE A 21 2.28 7.41 -11.44
C ILE A 21 3.76 7.50 -11.04
N ASP A 22 4.57 6.49 -11.38
CA ASP A 22 6.02 6.53 -11.11
C ASP A 22 6.69 7.72 -11.78
N GLN A 23 6.35 8.01 -13.04
CA GLN A 23 6.87 9.19 -13.75
C GLN A 23 6.49 10.51 -13.09
N ARG A 24 5.25 10.65 -12.60
CA ARG A 24 4.81 11.83 -11.85
C ARG A 24 5.65 12.02 -10.58
N ILE A 25 5.85 10.95 -9.82
CA ILE A 25 6.68 10.95 -8.61
C ILE A 25 8.13 11.35 -8.94
N ARG A 26 8.73 10.75 -9.98
CA ARG A 26 10.12 11.06 -10.41
C ARG A 26 10.29 12.49 -10.89
N LYS A 27 9.25 13.12 -11.42
CA LYS A 27 9.21 14.53 -11.80
C LYS A 27 9.04 15.48 -10.61
N GLY A 28 8.93 14.95 -9.39
CA GLY A 28 8.76 15.72 -8.16
C GLY A 28 7.31 16.07 -7.84
N GLU A 29 6.32 15.47 -8.52
CA GLU A 29 4.92 15.63 -8.17
C GLU A 29 4.60 14.82 -6.90
N THR A 30 3.85 15.42 -5.99
CA THR A 30 3.32 14.72 -4.81
C THR A 30 2.02 14.03 -5.19
N VAL A 31 2.04 12.71 -5.33
CA VAL A 31 0.84 11.92 -5.59
C VAL A 31 0.19 11.57 -4.26
N MET A 32 -0.93 12.22 -3.97
CA MET A 32 -1.69 12.03 -2.73
C MET A 32 -2.82 11.02 -2.94
N GLY A 33 -3.13 10.25 -1.89
CA GLY A 33 -4.29 9.36 -1.86
C GLY A 33 -5.19 9.67 -0.67
N GLU A 34 -6.45 9.29 -0.79
CA GLU A 34 -7.49 9.59 0.18
C GLU A 34 -7.84 8.35 1.02
N LEU A 35 -8.46 8.58 2.16
CA LEU A 35 -9.14 7.54 2.92
C LEU A 35 -10.57 7.43 2.38
N ASP A 36 -10.99 6.16 2.14
CA ASP A 36 -12.18 5.83 1.39
C ASP A 36 -12.03 6.12 -0.12
N HIS A 37 -13.01 5.75 -0.92
CA HIS A 37 -12.94 5.81 -2.39
C HIS A 37 -14.03 6.74 -2.92
N PRO A 38 -13.80 8.08 -2.93
CA PRO A 38 -14.81 9.02 -3.42
C PRO A 38 -15.02 8.84 -4.93
N PRO A 39 -16.23 9.18 -5.43
CA PRO A 39 -16.53 9.07 -6.85
C PRO A 39 -15.82 10.14 -7.70
N GLU A 40 -15.37 11.23 -7.08
CA GLU A 40 -14.69 12.33 -7.75
C GLU A 40 -13.27 11.92 -8.18
N LEU A 41 -12.86 12.36 -9.36
CA LEU A 41 -11.49 12.16 -9.86
C LEU A 41 -10.51 13.17 -9.26
N GLN A 42 -10.99 14.29 -8.77
CA GLN A 42 -10.17 15.31 -8.11
C GLN A 42 -9.83 14.88 -6.69
N ILE A 43 -8.58 15.12 -6.28
CA ILE A 43 -8.14 14.90 -4.90
C ILE A 43 -8.71 16.00 -3.99
N ASN A 44 -9.36 15.59 -2.92
CA ASN A 44 -9.89 16.47 -1.89
C ASN A 44 -8.95 16.49 -0.69
N LEU A 45 -8.33 17.65 -0.42
CA LEU A 45 -7.24 17.76 0.57
C LEU A 45 -7.67 17.42 2.00
N ASP A 46 -8.94 17.59 2.36
CA ASP A 46 -9.46 17.22 3.68
C ASP A 46 -9.64 15.70 3.85
N ARG A 47 -9.57 14.92 2.77
CA ARG A 47 -9.63 13.46 2.79
C ARG A 47 -8.27 12.78 2.62
N VAL A 48 -7.22 13.53 2.33
CA VAL A 48 -5.88 12.97 2.13
C VAL A 48 -5.41 12.25 3.38
N SER A 49 -5.00 11.00 3.21
CA SER A 49 -4.51 10.14 4.27
C SER A 49 -3.06 9.72 4.09
N HIS A 50 -2.56 9.74 2.86
CA HIS A 50 -1.23 9.25 2.53
C HIS A 50 -0.67 9.87 1.26
N ILE A 51 0.62 9.64 1.05
CA ILE A 51 1.37 9.97 -0.14
C ILE A 51 1.88 8.66 -0.75
N ILE A 52 1.85 8.56 -2.08
CA ILE A 52 2.49 7.47 -2.82
C ILE A 52 3.95 7.87 -3.02
N GLU A 53 4.88 7.12 -2.42
CA GLU A 53 6.32 7.40 -2.50
C GLU A 53 7.00 6.70 -3.67
N ASP A 54 6.46 5.54 -4.08
CA ASP A 54 7.04 4.73 -5.15
C ASP A 54 6.01 3.79 -5.76
N MET A 55 6.13 3.49 -7.06
CA MET A 55 5.34 2.47 -7.74
C MET A 55 6.17 1.72 -8.77
N TRP A 56 5.98 0.39 -8.85
CA TRP A 56 6.68 -0.47 -9.81
C TRP A 56 5.85 -1.70 -10.16
N MET A 57 6.25 -2.39 -11.21
CA MET A 57 5.68 -3.70 -11.55
C MET A 57 6.49 -4.82 -10.91
N ASP A 58 5.79 -5.80 -10.30
CA ASP A 58 6.35 -7.08 -9.90
C ASP A 58 5.57 -8.20 -10.61
N GLY A 59 6.16 -8.74 -11.66
CA GLY A 59 5.48 -9.64 -12.57
C GLY A 59 4.25 -8.97 -13.21
N ASN A 60 3.07 -9.50 -12.92
CA ASN A 60 1.79 -8.97 -13.42
C ASN A 60 1.09 -8.03 -12.43
N ASN A 61 1.71 -7.73 -11.30
CA ASN A 61 1.13 -6.92 -10.24
C ASN A 61 1.77 -5.53 -10.18
N GLY A 62 0.96 -4.50 -10.06
CA GLY A 62 1.40 -3.18 -9.66
C GLY A 62 1.63 -3.16 -8.15
N ILE A 63 2.83 -2.77 -7.74
CA ILE A 63 3.21 -2.64 -6.32
C ILE A 63 3.49 -1.17 -6.04
N GLY A 64 3.16 -0.71 -4.85
CA GLY A 64 3.43 0.66 -4.43
C GLY A 64 3.85 0.75 -2.96
N LYS A 65 4.60 1.80 -2.66
CA LYS A 65 4.93 2.22 -1.30
C LYS A 65 4.10 3.45 -0.95
N LEU A 66 3.27 3.33 0.07
CA LEU A 66 2.42 4.40 0.60
C LEU A 66 2.97 4.86 1.93
N LYS A 67 3.02 6.18 2.14
CA LYS A 67 3.36 6.79 3.42
C LYS A 67 2.14 7.46 4.02
N LEU A 68 1.65 6.94 5.15
CA LEU A 68 0.63 7.62 5.94
C LEU A 68 1.17 8.94 6.48
N ILE A 69 0.37 10.00 6.39
CA ILE A 69 0.74 11.33 6.87
C ILE A 69 -0.20 11.77 8.00
N GLU A 70 0.24 12.70 8.84
CA GLU A 70 -0.48 13.15 10.05
C GLU A 70 -1.62 14.13 9.71
N THR A 71 -2.46 13.77 8.75
CA THR A 71 -3.74 14.41 8.49
C THR A 71 -4.84 13.74 9.35
N PRO A 72 -6.03 14.35 9.51
CA PRO A 72 -7.14 13.71 10.20
C PRO A 72 -7.43 12.31 9.65
N MET A 73 -7.45 12.13 8.31
CA MET A 73 -7.74 10.85 7.67
C MET A 73 -6.56 9.87 7.79
N GLY A 74 -5.33 10.33 7.71
CA GLY A 74 -4.14 9.50 7.94
C GLY A 74 -4.06 9.00 9.38
N ASN A 75 -4.45 9.81 10.35
CA ASN A 75 -4.54 9.41 11.75
C ASN A 75 -5.64 8.36 11.99
N ILE A 76 -6.80 8.48 11.31
CA ILE A 76 -7.86 7.47 11.35
C ILE A 76 -7.35 6.15 10.75
N ALA A 77 -6.74 6.17 9.57
CA ALA A 77 -6.17 4.98 8.94
C ALA A 77 -5.13 4.32 9.87
N THR A 78 -4.23 5.11 10.45
CA THR A 78 -3.21 4.62 11.40
C THR A 78 -3.85 3.98 12.64
N ALA A 79 -4.87 4.60 13.23
CA ALA A 79 -5.56 4.09 14.41
C ALA A 79 -6.27 2.76 14.10
N LEU A 80 -6.95 2.66 12.95
CA LEU A 80 -7.62 1.45 12.50
C LEU A 80 -6.61 0.30 12.31
N MET A 81 -5.48 0.56 11.63
CA MET A 81 -4.45 -0.45 11.40
C MET A 81 -3.79 -0.90 12.72
N LYS A 82 -3.52 0.04 13.65
CA LYS A 82 -3.01 -0.30 15.00
C LYS A 82 -4.00 -1.15 15.80
N ALA A 83 -5.30 -0.95 15.59
CA ALA A 83 -6.35 -1.77 16.19
C ALA A 83 -6.54 -3.14 15.52
N GLY A 84 -5.76 -3.46 14.47
CA GLY A 84 -5.81 -4.73 13.76
C GLY A 84 -6.79 -4.76 12.57
N ALA A 85 -7.38 -3.62 12.19
CA ALA A 85 -8.21 -3.56 10.99
C ALA A 85 -7.36 -3.79 9.73
N LYS A 86 -7.88 -4.62 8.82
CA LYS A 86 -7.27 -4.85 7.51
C LYS A 86 -7.84 -3.83 6.52
N LEU A 87 -7.06 -2.82 6.21
CA LEU A 87 -7.39 -1.86 5.17
C LEU A 87 -6.78 -2.29 3.85
N GLY A 88 -7.53 -2.18 2.77
CA GLY A 88 -7.09 -2.45 1.41
C GLY A 88 -6.70 -1.17 0.67
N VAL A 89 -6.26 -1.34 -0.57
CA VAL A 89 -6.02 -0.22 -1.50
C VAL A 89 -6.79 -0.44 -2.79
N SER A 90 -7.23 0.65 -3.41
CA SER A 90 -7.98 0.63 -4.67
C SER A 90 -7.55 1.78 -5.56
N SER A 91 -7.24 1.48 -6.83
CA SER A 91 -6.92 2.52 -7.81
C SER A 91 -8.16 3.32 -8.18
N ARG A 92 -8.02 4.65 -8.22
CA ARG A 92 -9.05 5.59 -8.69
C ARG A 92 -8.60 6.23 -9.99
N GLY A 93 -9.50 6.23 -10.96
CA GLY A 93 -9.22 6.78 -12.28
C GLY A 93 -10.40 6.67 -13.21
N SER A 94 -10.22 7.10 -14.45
CA SER A 94 -11.20 7.00 -15.52
C SER A 94 -10.71 6.05 -16.61
N GLY A 95 -11.64 5.50 -17.37
CA GLY A 95 -11.35 4.60 -18.48
C GLY A 95 -12.64 4.12 -19.13
N ASN A 96 -12.54 3.61 -20.33
CA ASN A 96 -13.65 3.01 -21.05
C ASN A 96 -13.77 1.54 -20.62
N VAL A 97 -14.99 1.05 -20.53
CA VAL A 97 -15.28 -0.36 -20.22
C VAL A 97 -16.14 -0.90 -21.35
N ASP A 98 -15.67 -1.96 -22.00
CA ASP A 98 -16.43 -2.63 -23.06
C ASP A 98 -17.56 -3.51 -22.50
N ASP A 99 -18.40 -4.08 -23.38
CA ASP A 99 -19.52 -4.95 -23.00
C ASP A 99 -19.09 -6.23 -22.27
N ASN A 100 -17.82 -6.62 -22.37
CA ASN A 100 -17.23 -7.76 -21.67
C ASN A 100 -16.61 -7.38 -20.31
N GLY A 101 -16.67 -6.09 -19.95
CA GLY A 101 -16.06 -5.57 -18.73
C GLY A 101 -14.54 -5.34 -18.83
N ILE A 102 -13.97 -5.31 -20.05
CA ILE A 102 -12.55 -5.05 -20.26
C ILE A 102 -12.34 -3.53 -20.23
N VAL A 103 -11.36 -3.10 -19.44
CA VAL A 103 -11.01 -1.69 -19.29
C VAL A 103 -9.97 -1.31 -20.32
N GLU A 104 -10.20 -0.19 -21.00
CA GLU A 104 -9.27 0.41 -21.97
C GLU A 104 -9.08 1.89 -21.68
N GLY A 105 -7.88 2.40 -21.98
CA GLY A 105 -7.56 3.81 -21.77
C GLY A 105 -7.61 4.23 -20.31
N PHE A 106 -7.22 3.36 -19.37
CA PHE A 106 -7.30 3.65 -17.94
C PHE A 106 -6.28 4.74 -17.55
N GLU A 107 -6.77 5.89 -17.13
CA GLU A 107 -5.99 6.98 -16.56
C GLU A 107 -6.09 6.92 -15.04
N CYS A 108 -5.01 6.52 -14.38
CA CYS A 108 -4.97 6.39 -12.94
C CYS A 108 -4.65 7.74 -12.29
N VAL A 109 -5.58 8.25 -11.49
CA VAL A 109 -5.39 9.48 -10.72
C VAL A 109 -4.54 9.20 -9.49
N THR A 110 -4.90 8.18 -8.73
CA THR A 110 -4.26 7.78 -7.47
C THR A 110 -4.65 6.37 -7.06
N VAL A 111 -4.11 5.94 -5.91
CA VAL A 111 -4.52 4.74 -5.19
C VAL A 111 -4.99 5.16 -3.81
N ASP A 112 -6.23 4.86 -3.45
CA ASP A 112 -6.86 5.21 -2.18
C ASP A 112 -6.77 4.06 -1.18
N ILE A 113 -6.83 4.37 0.12
CA ILE A 113 -6.99 3.39 1.20
C ILE A 113 -8.47 3.16 1.44
N VAL A 114 -8.92 1.90 1.40
CA VAL A 114 -10.33 1.51 1.48
C VAL A 114 -10.56 0.39 2.49
N ALA A 115 -11.78 0.28 3.02
CA ALA A 115 -12.16 -0.82 3.89
C ALA A 115 -12.18 -2.16 3.14
N GLN A 116 -12.69 -2.17 1.89
CA GLN A 116 -12.76 -3.35 1.03
C GLN A 116 -12.27 -3.01 -0.37
N PRO A 117 -11.11 -3.55 -0.79
CA PRO A 117 -10.59 -3.30 -2.13
C PRO A 117 -11.36 -4.07 -3.19
N SER A 118 -11.50 -3.49 -4.38
CA SER A 118 -12.13 -4.18 -5.52
C SER A 118 -11.28 -5.35 -6.04
N ALA A 119 -9.97 -5.32 -5.87
CA ALA A 119 -9.07 -6.43 -6.11
C ALA A 119 -8.89 -7.25 -4.82
N PRO A 120 -9.24 -8.56 -4.79
CA PRO A 120 -9.32 -9.34 -3.55
C PRO A 120 -8.02 -9.44 -2.75
N GLU A 121 -6.87 -9.25 -3.39
CA GLU A 121 -5.54 -9.37 -2.76
C GLU A 121 -4.85 -8.02 -2.50
N ALA A 122 -5.54 -6.89 -2.74
CA ALA A 122 -4.95 -5.56 -2.63
C ALA A 122 -4.91 -5.06 -1.17
N TYR A 123 -4.24 -5.82 -0.30
CA TYR A 123 -4.02 -5.47 1.10
C TYR A 123 -2.55 -5.16 1.35
N PRO A 124 -2.20 -3.91 1.67
CA PRO A 124 -0.84 -3.51 1.96
C PRO A 124 -0.34 -4.14 3.27
N LYS A 125 0.96 -4.41 3.31
CA LYS A 125 1.64 -4.82 4.55
C LYS A 125 2.17 -3.56 5.24
N PRO A 126 1.75 -3.26 6.47
CA PRO A 126 2.25 -2.10 7.20
C PRO A 126 3.74 -2.27 7.52
N VAL A 127 4.52 -1.22 7.24
CA VAL A 127 5.94 -1.13 7.62
C VAL A 127 6.05 0.04 8.60
N TYR A 128 6.49 -0.26 9.82
CA TYR A 128 6.73 0.77 10.84
C TYR A 128 8.16 1.29 10.69
N GLU A 129 8.33 2.46 10.09
CA GLU A 129 9.66 3.05 9.83
C GLU A 129 10.50 3.21 11.11
N SER A 130 9.85 3.53 12.24
CA SER A 130 10.55 3.62 13.52
C SER A 130 11.24 2.32 13.92
N LEU A 131 10.62 1.16 13.65
CA LEU A 131 11.24 -0.14 13.88
C LEU A 131 12.29 -0.47 12.83
N PHE A 132 12.10 -0.05 11.59
CA PHE A 132 13.04 -0.31 10.50
C PHE A 132 14.33 0.51 10.66
N ASN A 133 14.21 1.75 11.13
CA ASN A 133 15.34 2.67 11.33
C ASN A 133 16.11 2.43 12.65
N MET A 134 15.57 1.60 13.55
CA MET A 134 16.29 1.17 14.75
C MET A 134 17.44 0.25 14.39
N ARG A 135 18.54 0.33 15.18
CA ARG A 135 19.68 -0.57 15.05
C ARG A 135 19.20 -2.03 15.14
N GLY A 136 19.34 -2.78 14.06
CA GLY A 136 18.83 -4.17 13.96
C GLY A 136 17.38 -4.30 13.48
N GLY A 137 16.60 -3.22 13.37
CA GLY A 137 15.18 -3.28 12.95
C GLY A 137 14.99 -3.87 11.56
N ALA A 138 15.87 -3.55 10.61
CA ALA A 138 15.85 -4.14 9.26
C ALA A 138 16.13 -5.66 9.28
N VAL A 139 16.99 -6.12 10.20
CA VAL A 139 17.26 -7.55 10.39
C VAL A 139 16.06 -8.24 11.00
N LEU A 140 15.44 -7.65 12.01
CA LEU A 140 14.23 -8.17 12.64
C LEU A 140 13.08 -8.29 11.65
N HIS A 141 12.87 -7.28 10.80
CA HIS A 141 11.83 -7.30 9.77
C HIS A 141 12.05 -8.43 8.75
N ARG A 142 13.29 -8.61 8.26
CA ARG A 142 13.60 -9.71 7.34
C ARG A 142 13.45 -11.08 8.01
N THR A 143 13.87 -11.21 9.29
CA THR A 143 13.74 -12.45 10.05
C THR A 143 12.26 -12.78 10.30
N ALA A 144 11.43 -11.78 10.63
CA ALA A 144 9.99 -11.96 10.79
C ALA A 144 9.32 -12.44 9.49
N ALA A 145 9.72 -11.90 8.34
CA ALA A 145 9.23 -12.37 7.04
C ALA A 145 9.68 -13.82 6.74
N ALA A 146 10.88 -14.23 7.19
CA ALA A 146 11.40 -15.57 6.98
C ALA A 146 10.71 -16.63 7.86
N VAL A 147 10.17 -16.27 9.03
CA VAL A 147 9.47 -17.18 9.96
C VAL A 147 8.26 -17.86 9.30
N THR A 148 7.61 -17.20 8.35
CA THR A 148 6.48 -17.78 7.61
C THR A 148 6.87 -18.98 6.76
N HIS A 149 8.16 -19.12 6.43
CA HIS A 149 8.68 -20.17 5.54
C HIS A 149 9.76 -21.05 6.19
N ASP A 150 10.32 -20.63 7.33
CA ASP A 150 11.40 -21.35 8.01
C ASP A 150 11.25 -21.26 9.54
N LYS A 151 10.93 -22.41 10.16
CA LYS A 151 10.82 -22.54 11.63
C LYS A 151 12.11 -22.24 12.40
N SER A 152 13.27 -22.34 11.74
CA SER A 152 14.55 -21.99 12.36
C SER A 152 14.72 -20.48 12.58
N ALA A 153 14.09 -19.67 11.72
CA ALA A 153 14.08 -18.21 11.81
C ALA A 153 13.36 -17.69 13.06
N GLU A 154 12.43 -18.47 13.64
CA GLU A 154 11.70 -18.10 14.85
C GLU A 154 12.61 -17.85 16.06
N LYS A 155 13.60 -18.71 16.28
CA LYS A 155 14.57 -18.56 17.39
C LYS A 155 15.42 -17.29 17.22
N HIS A 156 15.77 -16.96 15.99
CA HIS A 156 16.53 -15.74 15.69
C HIS A 156 15.67 -14.50 15.86
N LEU A 157 14.41 -14.54 15.46
CA LEU A 157 13.43 -13.47 15.67
C LEU A 157 13.23 -13.17 17.17
N VAL A 158 12.97 -14.21 17.97
CA VAL A 158 12.77 -14.07 19.42
C VAL A 158 14.01 -13.45 20.09
N LYS A 159 15.22 -13.92 19.76
CA LYS A 159 16.46 -13.33 20.28
C LYS A 159 16.63 -11.88 19.88
N GLY A 160 16.34 -11.55 18.63
CA GLY A 160 16.42 -10.18 18.11
C GLY A 160 15.44 -9.24 18.82
N ILE A 161 14.19 -9.69 19.04
CA ILE A 161 13.17 -8.92 19.77
C ILE A 161 13.61 -8.72 21.24
N GLN A 162 14.12 -9.75 21.92
CA GLN A 162 14.60 -9.65 23.28
C GLN A 162 15.80 -8.70 23.43
N SER A 163 16.69 -8.65 22.41
CA SER A 163 17.79 -7.70 22.37
C SER A 163 17.28 -6.27 22.22
N LEU A 164 16.32 -6.06 21.32
CA LEU A 164 15.70 -4.76 21.10
C LEU A 164 14.97 -4.24 22.35
N ILE A 165 14.21 -5.09 23.04
CA ILE A 165 13.55 -4.72 24.30
C ILE A 165 14.55 -4.28 25.36
N ARG A 166 15.70 -4.95 25.45
CA ARG A 166 16.79 -4.57 26.37
C ARG A 166 17.44 -3.24 26.00
N GLU A 167 17.70 -3.01 24.71
CA GLU A 167 18.27 -1.75 24.23
C GLU A 167 17.32 -0.55 24.44
N LEU A 168 16.01 -0.78 24.38
CA LEU A 168 14.99 0.25 24.58
C LEU A 168 14.66 0.48 26.07
N ASN A 169 15.25 -0.28 27.01
CA ASN A 169 14.90 -0.25 28.43
C ASN A 169 13.38 -0.40 28.70
N LEU A 170 12.69 -1.09 27.83
CA LEU A 170 11.27 -1.41 28.01
C LEU A 170 11.14 -2.53 29.04
N LYS A 171 10.48 -2.23 30.15
CA LYS A 171 10.14 -3.21 31.20
C LYS A 171 8.89 -3.98 30.83
#